data_7744a304fd87a7402c6fe62f48015a48
#
_entry.id   7744a304fd87a7402c6fe62f48015a48
#
_cell.length_a   1.000
_cell.length_b   1.000
_cell.length_c   1.000
_cell.angle_alpha   90.00
_cell.angle_beta   90.00
_cell.angle_gamma   90.00
#
_symmetry.space_group_name_H-M   'P 1'
#
loop_
_entity.id
_entity.type
_entity.pdbx_description
1 polymer ?
#
loop_
_entity_poly.entity_id
_entity_poly.type
_entity_poly.pdbx_seq_one_letter_code
_entity_poly.pdbx_strand_id
1 'polypeptide(L)'
;MKKNVIVGQSGGPTAVFNASLAGVYKTAKDMGADTIYGMRYGIQGLLEKKIVDLGEKIRNDMDVELLKRTPASFLGSCRYKLPEISEDKAIYEKIFAILEELEIMAFFYIGDNDSMDTIKKLSDYAETVGNPIRFIGVPKTIDNDLEGTDHTPGYGSAAKYIATVTKELVRDGLIYEMQSVTVIEIMGRNAGWLTGAAVLAKSEDCEGPDLIYLPEVAFDVDDFLKKVKKLVSEKQSIVIAVSEGIKTADGRYVCELSAPSDKTDSFGHVQLSGTGKYLSDLIIEKLGCKSRAIELSTLQRCAGHLTSRVDITEAYQVGGTAVKAAFEGKTGQMVILKRVSQDPYICTTDLYDVHKVANLEKKVPRSWITEEGDYVTAEMKNYIEPLIQAELTPIMITGQPRHIIIDDL
;
A
#
# COMPACT_ATOMS: atom_id res chain seq x y z
N MET A 1 21.58 -17.48 25.17
CA MET A 1 21.59 -16.92 23.81
C MET A 1 20.76 -15.64 23.89
N LYS A 2 21.28 -14.51 23.45
CA LYS A 2 20.53 -13.26 23.43
C LYS A 2 19.32 -13.39 22.49
N LYS A 3 18.24 -12.69 22.85
CA LYS A 3 16.99 -12.63 22.07
C LYS A 3 16.88 -11.30 21.35
N ASN A 4 17.96 -10.88 20.67
CA ASN A 4 17.93 -9.66 19.89
C ASN A 4 17.13 -9.89 18.60
N VAL A 5 16.34 -8.91 18.22
CA VAL A 5 15.57 -8.92 16.97
C VAL A 5 15.85 -7.67 16.17
N ILE A 6 15.65 -7.75 14.86
CA ILE A 6 15.84 -6.62 13.97
C ILE A 6 14.64 -6.47 13.03
N VAL A 7 14.18 -5.23 12.79
CA VAL A 7 13.07 -4.93 11.91
C VAL A 7 13.43 -3.81 10.93
N GLY A 8 12.99 -3.94 9.70
CA GLY A 8 13.13 -2.90 8.67
C GLY A 8 11.84 -2.64 7.92
N GLN A 9 11.79 -1.47 7.28
CA GLN A 9 10.69 -1.01 6.45
C GLN A 9 11.18 -0.83 5.01
N SER A 10 10.41 -1.27 4.01
CA SER A 10 10.78 -1.28 2.60
C SER A 10 9.61 -0.97 1.67
N GLY A 11 9.91 -0.45 0.48
CA GLY A 11 8.93 -0.09 -0.52
C GLY A 11 8.22 1.23 -0.25
N GLY A 12 7.09 1.45 -0.94
CA GLY A 12 6.28 2.67 -0.79
C GLY A 12 5.68 2.82 0.61
N PRO A 13 5.65 4.04 1.18
CA PRO A 13 5.05 4.25 2.50
C PRO A 13 3.53 4.14 2.46
N THR A 14 2.92 3.92 3.63
CA THR A 14 1.47 3.94 3.86
C THR A 14 1.12 4.72 5.12
N ALA A 15 -0.16 5.02 5.32
CA ALA A 15 -0.62 5.66 6.55
C ALA A 15 -0.47 4.76 7.79
N VAL A 16 -0.34 3.44 7.63
CA VAL A 16 -0.26 2.45 8.72
C VAL A 16 1.06 1.67 8.78
N PHE A 17 2.05 2.07 7.99
CA PHE A 17 3.34 1.41 7.94
C PHE A 17 4.00 1.31 9.32
N ASN A 18 3.89 2.39 10.09
CA ASN A 18 4.42 2.46 11.45
C ASN A 18 3.55 1.72 12.48
N ALA A 19 2.27 1.46 12.18
CA ALA A 19 1.44 0.62 13.04
C ALA A 19 1.94 -0.84 13.03
N SER A 20 2.38 -1.36 11.87
CA SER A 20 3.03 -2.67 11.79
C SER A 20 4.35 -2.69 12.58
N LEU A 21 5.17 -1.64 12.47
CA LEU A 21 6.40 -1.50 13.25
C LEU A 21 6.11 -1.46 14.76
N ALA A 22 5.08 -0.74 15.19
CA ALA A 22 4.65 -0.68 16.58
C ALA A 22 4.22 -2.06 17.11
N GLY A 23 3.54 -2.85 16.26
CA GLY A 23 3.17 -4.24 16.56
C GLY A 23 4.39 -5.14 16.75
N VAL A 24 5.39 -5.05 15.88
CA VAL A 24 6.67 -5.76 16.02
C VAL A 24 7.36 -5.34 17.31
N TYR A 25 7.56 -4.03 17.53
CA TYR A 25 8.27 -3.51 18.70
C TYR A 25 7.63 -3.93 20.02
N LYS A 26 6.31 -3.67 20.16
CA LYS A 26 5.61 -3.94 21.41
C LYS A 26 5.57 -5.44 21.72
N THR A 27 5.28 -6.27 20.74
CA THR A 27 5.22 -7.73 20.94
C THR A 27 6.60 -8.31 21.24
N ALA A 28 7.66 -7.85 20.56
CA ALA A 28 9.02 -8.30 20.85
C ALA A 28 9.43 -7.94 22.30
N LYS A 29 9.11 -6.72 22.73
CA LYS A 29 9.35 -6.28 24.12
C LYS A 29 8.58 -7.13 25.14
N ASP A 30 7.30 -7.40 24.88
CA ASP A 30 6.44 -8.18 25.77
C ASP A 30 6.86 -9.67 25.84
N MET A 31 7.46 -10.20 24.76
CA MET A 31 8.02 -11.56 24.71
C MET A 31 9.47 -11.64 25.23
N GLY A 32 10.00 -10.55 25.77
CA GLY A 32 11.30 -10.50 26.44
C GLY A 32 12.49 -10.53 25.47
N ALA A 33 12.37 -9.82 24.33
CA ALA A 33 13.53 -9.51 23.50
C ALA A 33 14.52 -8.63 24.29
N ASP A 34 15.82 -8.94 24.21
CA ASP A 34 16.87 -8.19 24.91
C ASP A 34 17.09 -6.82 24.28
N THR A 35 17.24 -6.78 22.95
CA THR A 35 17.34 -5.55 22.17
C THR A 35 16.50 -5.66 20.90
N ILE A 36 15.81 -4.58 20.54
CA ILE A 36 14.98 -4.50 19.35
C ILE A 36 15.61 -3.46 18.44
N TYR A 37 16.33 -3.93 17.42
CA TYR A 37 17.00 -3.06 16.45
C TYR A 37 16.06 -2.65 15.31
N GLY A 38 16.22 -1.41 14.85
CA GLY A 38 15.62 -0.89 13.62
C GLY A 38 16.67 -0.69 12.54
N MET A 39 16.44 -1.23 11.35
CA MET A 39 17.25 -0.94 10.16
C MET A 39 16.80 0.38 9.55
N ARG A 40 17.62 1.41 9.61
CA ARG A 40 17.38 2.65 8.88
C ARG A 40 17.53 2.39 7.37
N TYR A 41 16.53 2.80 6.57
CA TYR A 41 16.51 2.63 5.11
C TYR A 41 16.63 1.16 4.65
N GLY A 42 16.01 0.24 5.38
CA GLY A 42 15.92 -1.18 5.01
C GLY A 42 17.26 -1.87 4.80
N ILE A 43 17.34 -2.76 3.82
CA ILE A 43 18.58 -3.53 3.51
C ILE A 43 19.75 -2.61 3.13
N GLN A 44 19.51 -1.51 2.41
CA GLN A 44 20.59 -0.56 2.10
C GLN A 44 21.26 -0.03 3.35
N GLY A 45 20.46 0.41 4.31
CA GLY A 45 20.99 0.91 5.57
C GLY A 45 21.60 -0.18 6.44
N LEU A 46 21.09 -1.40 6.40
CA LEU A 46 21.71 -2.56 7.07
C LEU A 46 23.13 -2.79 6.55
N LEU A 47 23.34 -2.80 5.23
CA LEU A 47 24.64 -2.94 4.59
C LEU A 47 25.62 -1.81 4.95
N GLU A 48 25.11 -0.63 5.29
CA GLU A 48 25.87 0.52 5.75
C GLU A 48 25.96 0.62 7.29
N LYS A 49 25.45 -0.42 8.01
CA LYS A 49 25.35 -0.45 9.48
C LYS A 49 24.58 0.74 10.08
N LYS A 50 23.59 1.28 9.35
CA LYS A 50 22.67 2.32 9.84
C LYS A 50 21.56 1.66 10.68
N ILE A 51 21.89 1.34 11.92
CA ILE A 51 21.07 0.58 12.83
C ILE A 51 20.84 1.39 14.10
N VAL A 52 19.63 1.33 14.65
CA VAL A 52 19.26 2.03 15.88
C VAL A 52 18.62 1.05 16.86
N ASP A 53 18.83 1.28 18.16
CA ASP A 53 18.03 0.61 19.20
C ASP A 53 16.67 1.31 19.31
N LEU A 54 15.60 0.58 19.01
CA LEU A 54 14.24 1.12 19.11
C LEU A 54 13.81 1.40 20.55
N GLY A 55 14.39 0.71 21.52
CA GLY A 55 14.12 0.96 22.94
C GLY A 55 14.58 2.34 23.42
N GLU A 56 15.62 2.91 22.78
CA GLU A 56 16.07 4.27 23.06
C GLU A 56 15.15 5.33 22.42
N LYS A 57 14.47 5.00 21.32
CA LYS A 57 13.63 5.90 20.54
C LYS A 57 12.16 5.85 20.96
N ILE A 58 11.66 4.67 21.33
CA ILE A 58 10.26 4.39 21.74
C ILE A 58 10.27 4.08 23.23
N ARG A 59 10.15 5.11 24.07
CA ARG A 59 10.45 5.03 25.51
C ARG A 59 9.28 4.55 26.35
N ASN A 60 8.05 4.79 25.91
CA ASN A 60 6.83 4.52 26.65
C ASN A 60 5.64 4.19 25.73
N ASP A 61 4.51 3.79 26.33
CA ASP A 61 3.32 3.41 25.57
C ASP A 61 2.69 4.57 24.78
N MET A 62 2.91 5.84 25.21
CA MET A 62 2.46 7.01 24.44
C MET A 62 3.27 7.16 23.14
N ASP A 63 4.56 6.84 23.16
CA ASP A 63 5.38 6.84 21.94
C ASP A 63 4.92 5.73 20.97
N VAL A 64 4.52 4.57 21.49
CA VAL A 64 3.91 3.50 20.69
C VAL A 64 2.60 3.96 20.04
N GLU A 65 1.74 4.63 20.82
CA GLU A 65 0.48 5.16 20.30
C GLU A 65 0.68 6.30 19.30
N LEU A 66 1.72 7.11 19.47
CA LEU A 66 2.09 8.14 18.50
C LEU A 66 2.66 7.52 17.23
N LEU A 67 3.50 6.48 17.36
CA LEU A 67 4.05 5.74 16.23
C LEU A 67 2.95 5.13 15.36
N LYS A 68 1.94 4.50 15.97
CA LYS A 68 0.77 3.92 15.26
C LYS A 68 0.02 4.94 14.40
N ARG A 69 0.01 6.22 14.80
CA ARG A 69 -0.71 7.32 14.14
C ARG A 69 0.17 8.18 13.25
N THR A 70 1.48 7.93 13.24
CA THR A 70 2.42 8.63 12.37
C THR A 70 2.44 7.95 11.00
N PRO A 71 2.03 8.62 9.92
CA PRO A 71 2.09 8.05 8.58
C PRO A 71 3.52 7.93 8.08
N ALA A 72 3.69 7.33 6.92
CA ALA A 72 4.96 7.08 6.26
C ALA A 72 5.85 6.06 7.01
N SER A 73 7.17 6.18 6.95
CA SER A 73 8.14 5.21 7.48
C SER A 73 9.01 5.86 8.55
N PHE A 74 8.89 5.41 9.79
CA PHE A 74 9.71 5.89 10.90
C PHE A 74 11.20 5.55 10.74
N LEU A 75 11.49 4.35 10.23
CA LEU A 75 12.87 3.91 9.97
C LEU A 75 13.44 4.42 8.63
N GLY A 76 12.64 5.12 7.83
CA GLY A 76 12.93 5.33 6.43
C GLY A 76 12.68 4.06 5.62
N SER A 77 12.79 4.15 4.31
CA SER A 77 12.54 3.03 3.39
C SER A 77 13.61 2.98 2.33
N CYS A 78 13.71 1.86 1.62
CA CYS A 78 14.54 1.72 0.44
C CYS A 78 13.78 1.01 -0.68
N ARG A 79 14.31 1.18 -1.89
CA ARG A 79 13.95 0.40 -3.07
C ARG A 79 15.17 -0.39 -3.49
N TYR A 80 15.41 -1.51 -2.80
CA TYR A 80 16.57 -2.35 -3.01
C TYR A 80 16.13 -3.78 -3.32
N LYS A 81 16.47 -4.25 -4.52
CA LYS A 81 16.26 -5.64 -4.91
C LYS A 81 17.51 -6.44 -4.59
N LEU A 82 17.37 -7.39 -3.66
CA LEU A 82 18.47 -8.29 -3.33
C LEU A 82 18.78 -9.18 -4.56
N PRO A 83 20.05 -9.20 -5.04
CA PRO A 83 20.41 -10.05 -6.18
C PRO A 83 20.22 -11.53 -5.84
N GLU A 84 20.15 -12.40 -6.85
CA GLU A 84 20.16 -13.83 -6.63
C GLU A 84 21.51 -14.26 -6.01
N ILE A 85 21.48 -15.29 -5.17
CA ILE A 85 22.70 -15.77 -4.48
C ILE A 85 23.79 -16.18 -5.47
N SER A 86 23.41 -16.67 -6.66
CA SER A 86 24.33 -17.04 -7.74
C SER A 86 25.01 -15.84 -8.40
N GLU A 87 24.40 -14.64 -8.28
CA GLU A 87 24.93 -13.39 -8.85
C GLU A 87 25.88 -12.68 -7.89
N ASP A 88 25.55 -12.62 -6.61
CA ASP A 88 26.36 -11.96 -5.58
C ASP A 88 26.21 -12.62 -4.19
N LYS A 89 26.95 -13.68 -3.97
CA LYS A 89 27.01 -14.36 -2.67
C LYS A 89 27.60 -13.47 -1.57
N ALA A 90 28.54 -12.58 -1.91
CA ALA A 90 29.25 -11.76 -0.93
C ALA A 90 28.31 -10.81 -0.17
N ILE A 91 27.20 -10.36 -0.80
CA ILE A 91 26.23 -9.52 -0.15
C ILE A 91 25.47 -10.26 0.95
N TYR A 92 25.16 -11.54 0.75
CA TYR A 92 24.54 -12.41 1.76
C TYR A 92 25.50 -12.65 2.94
N GLU A 93 26.77 -12.98 2.65
CA GLU A 93 27.79 -13.15 3.67
C GLU A 93 27.96 -11.89 4.52
N LYS A 94 27.94 -10.70 3.90
CA LYS A 94 27.98 -9.41 4.59
C LYS A 94 26.74 -9.17 5.46
N ILE A 95 25.54 -9.45 4.96
CA ILE A 95 24.29 -9.31 5.75
C ILE A 95 24.37 -10.23 6.97
N PHE A 96 24.70 -11.49 6.79
CA PHE A 96 24.74 -12.47 7.88
C PHE A 96 25.82 -12.14 8.90
N ALA A 97 26.99 -11.66 8.48
CA ALA A 97 28.03 -11.19 9.39
C ALA A 97 27.56 -10.04 10.29
N ILE A 98 26.78 -9.10 9.74
CA ILE A 98 26.17 -8.01 10.54
C ILE A 98 25.13 -8.56 11.52
N LEU A 99 24.27 -9.47 11.08
CA LEU A 99 23.25 -10.07 11.94
C LEU A 99 23.87 -10.89 13.08
N GLU A 100 24.97 -11.60 12.82
CA GLU A 100 25.74 -12.35 13.81
C GLU A 100 26.46 -11.40 14.82
N GLU A 101 27.09 -10.33 14.34
CA GLU A 101 27.68 -9.28 15.19
C GLU A 101 26.67 -8.71 16.19
N LEU A 102 25.43 -8.54 15.76
CA LEU A 102 24.33 -8.05 16.59
C LEU A 102 23.61 -9.15 17.41
N GLU A 103 24.05 -10.40 17.29
CA GLU A 103 23.44 -11.57 17.93
C GLU A 103 21.93 -11.70 17.64
N ILE A 104 21.50 -11.46 16.38
CA ILE A 104 20.10 -11.47 15.97
C ILE A 104 19.55 -12.89 15.93
N MET A 105 18.41 -13.11 16.59
CA MET A 105 17.64 -14.36 16.51
C MET A 105 16.52 -14.34 15.47
N ALA A 106 15.97 -13.14 15.19
CA ALA A 106 14.87 -12.99 14.23
C ALA A 106 14.97 -11.66 13.47
N PHE A 107 14.64 -11.74 12.19
CA PHE A 107 14.65 -10.65 11.23
C PHE A 107 13.23 -10.45 10.69
N PHE A 108 12.70 -9.23 10.81
CA PHE A 108 11.39 -8.84 10.33
C PHE A 108 11.52 -7.81 9.22
N TYR A 109 10.81 -8.01 8.10
CA TYR A 109 10.83 -7.06 7.01
C TYR A 109 9.42 -6.67 6.63
N ILE A 110 9.09 -5.39 6.83
CA ILE A 110 7.76 -4.84 6.57
C ILE A 110 7.78 -4.28 5.15
N GLY A 111 6.97 -4.84 4.25
CA GLY A 111 6.94 -4.36 2.88
C GLY A 111 6.06 -5.16 1.93
N ASP A 112 6.28 -4.91 0.65
CA ASP A 112 5.54 -5.43 -0.49
C ASP A 112 6.22 -6.66 -1.13
N ASN A 113 5.90 -6.95 -2.39
CA ASN A 113 6.40 -8.11 -3.13
C ASN A 113 7.93 -8.22 -3.12
N ASP A 114 8.67 -7.11 -3.35
CA ASP A 114 10.14 -7.12 -3.32
C ASP A 114 10.69 -7.42 -1.92
N SER A 115 9.95 -7.00 -0.88
CA SER A 115 10.32 -7.30 0.51
C SER A 115 10.10 -8.78 0.83
N MET A 116 9.06 -9.40 0.30
CA MET A 116 8.80 -10.83 0.44
C MET A 116 9.83 -11.65 -0.33
N ASP A 117 10.26 -11.21 -1.51
CA ASP A 117 11.38 -11.80 -2.24
C ASP A 117 12.70 -11.75 -1.42
N THR A 118 12.94 -10.62 -0.74
CA THR A 118 14.08 -10.49 0.18
C THR A 118 14.00 -11.49 1.34
N ILE A 119 12.85 -11.66 1.99
CA ILE A 119 12.64 -12.65 3.07
C ILE A 119 12.86 -14.05 2.56
N LYS A 120 12.31 -14.41 1.39
CA LYS A 120 12.52 -15.69 0.73
C LYS A 120 14.02 -15.97 0.56
N LYS A 121 14.74 -15.08 -0.11
CA LYS A 121 16.17 -15.24 -0.42
C LYS A 121 17.03 -15.37 0.84
N LEU A 122 16.77 -14.56 1.88
CA LEU A 122 17.52 -14.64 3.13
C LEU A 122 17.20 -15.91 3.93
N SER A 123 15.94 -16.38 3.92
CA SER A 123 15.59 -17.64 4.58
C SER A 123 16.20 -18.86 3.87
N ASP A 124 16.22 -18.87 2.53
CA ASP A 124 16.85 -19.94 1.73
C ASP A 124 18.36 -20.00 1.96
N TYR A 125 19.00 -18.82 2.02
CA TYR A 125 20.43 -18.77 2.35
C TYR A 125 20.73 -19.27 3.76
N ALA A 126 19.92 -18.85 4.76
CA ALA A 126 20.05 -19.32 6.13
C ALA A 126 19.97 -20.85 6.23
N GLU A 127 19.01 -21.47 5.54
CA GLU A 127 18.86 -22.91 5.48
C GLU A 127 20.10 -23.58 4.86
N THR A 128 20.59 -23.03 3.74
CA THR A 128 21.78 -23.57 3.02
C THR A 128 23.04 -23.57 3.89
N VAL A 129 23.23 -22.53 4.72
CA VAL A 129 24.43 -22.41 5.60
C VAL A 129 24.19 -22.90 7.03
N GLY A 130 22.99 -23.41 7.33
CA GLY A 130 22.62 -23.90 8.66
C GLY A 130 22.55 -22.80 9.72
N ASN A 131 22.23 -21.57 9.35
CA ASN A 131 22.10 -20.43 10.26
C ASN A 131 20.73 -20.42 10.94
N PRO A 132 20.63 -20.26 12.29
CA PRO A 132 19.39 -20.39 13.03
C PRO A 132 18.49 -19.14 13.02
N ILE A 133 18.89 -18.04 12.41
CA ILE A 133 18.11 -16.80 12.35
C ILE A 133 16.75 -17.06 11.68
N ARG A 134 15.69 -16.50 12.24
CA ARG A 134 14.33 -16.61 11.69
C ARG A 134 14.00 -15.38 10.86
N PHE A 135 13.48 -15.58 9.65
CA PHE A 135 13.11 -14.55 8.69
C PHE A 135 11.60 -14.57 8.48
N ILE A 136 10.90 -13.48 8.85
CA ILE A 136 9.44 -13.35 8.72
C ILE A 136 9.10 -12.06 7.97
N GLY A 137 8.28 -12.19 6.93
CA GLY A 137 7.69 -11.07 6.20
C GLY A 137 6.46 -10.51 6.90
N VAL A 138 6.37 -9.18 6.95
CA VAL A 138 5.21 -8.44 7.45
C VAL A 138 4.60 -7.69 6.25
N PRO A 139 3.40 -8.05 5.80
CA PRO A 139 2.82 -7.48 4.59
C PRO A 139 2.51 -5.99 4.78
N LYS A 140 2.76 -5.20 3.75
CA LYS A 140 2.41 -3.80 3.68
C LYS A 140 2.47 -3.32 2.22
N THR A 141 1.32 -2.91 1.68
CA THR A 141 1.19 -2.14 0.43
C THR A 141 -0.19 -1.50 0.36
N ILE A 142 -0.31 -0.33 -0.28
CA ILE A 142 -1.61 0.26 -0.60
C ILE A 142 -2.26 -0.43 -1.81
N ASP A 143 -1.48 -1.09 -2.66
CA ASP A 143 -1.94 -1.64 -3.94
C ASP A 143 -2.79 -2.89 -3.79
N ASN A 144 -2.79 -3.51 -2.58
CA ASN A 144 -3.55 -4.73 -2.27
C ASN A 144 -3.26 -5.90 -3.20
N ASP A 145 -2.03 -5.99 -3.68
CA ASP A 145 -1.59 -6.88 -4.76
C ASP A 145 -0.76 -8.09 -4.29
N LEU A 146 -0.63 -8.29 -2.97
CA LEU A 146 0.06 -9.46 -2.42
C LEU A 146 -0.84 -10.71 -2.46
N GLU A 147 -0.33 -11.78 -3.05
CA GLU A 147 -1.00 -13.09 -3.04
C GLU A 147 -1.03 -13.72 -1.65
N GLY A 148 -2.00 -14.60 -1.42
CA GLY A 148 -2.16 -15.38 -0.19
C GLY A 148 -2.87 -14.67 0.95
N THR A 149 -2.98 -13.35 0.94
CA THR A 149 -3.69 -12.56 1.95
C THR A 149 -5.04 -12.03 1.44
N ASP A 150 -6.04 -11.92 2.31
CA ASP A 150 -7.33 -11.29 1.93
C ASP A 150 -7.11 -9.86 1.44
N HIS A 151 -6.43 -9.06 2.25
CA HIS A 151 -6.03 -7.69 1.93
C HIS A 151 -4.71 -7.35 2.61
N THR A 152 -4.16 -6.18 2.31
CA THR A 152 -2.85 -5.75 2.82
C THR A 152 -2.98 -4.54 3.73
N PRO A 153 -2.22 -4.48 4.85
CA PRO A 153 -2.12 -3.27 5.65
C PRO A 153 -1.63 -2.08 4.82
N GLY A 154 -2.37 -0.99 4.89
CA GLY A 154 -2.20 0.22 4.07
C GLY A 154 -3.32 0.43 3.06
N TYR A 155 -3.89 -0.65 2.52
CA TYR A 155 -4.98 -0.57 1.54
C TYR A 155 -6.26 0.04 2.12
N GLY A 156 -6.70 -0.40 3.30
CA GLY A 156 -7.94 0.08 3.92
C GLY A 156 -7.94 1.60 4.15
N SER A 157 -6.83 2.16 4.61
CA SER A 157 -6.70 3.61 4.83
C SER A 157 -6.64 4.38 3.50
N ALA A 158 -5.93 3.88 2.50
CA ALA A 158 -5.88 4.50 1.18
C ALA A 158 -7.27 4.45 0.50
N ALA A 159 -7.98 3.32 0.60
CA ALA A 159 -9.34 3.17 0.10
C ALA A 159 -10.31 4.15 0.77
N LYS A 160 -10.20 4.35 2.10
CA LYS A 160 -10.99 5.34 2.84
C LYS A 160 -10.74 6.77 2.34
N TYR A 161 -9.47 7.11 2.13
CA TYR A 161 -9.08 8.41 1.58
C TYR A 161 -9.71 8.63 0.19
N ILE A 162 -9.57 7.65 -0.71
CA ILE A 162 -10.10 7.72 -2.08
C ILE A 162 -11.62 7.87 -2.05
N ALA A 163 -12.33 7.05 -1.27
CA ALA A 163 -13.78 7.12 -1.14
C ALA A 163 -14.24 8.50 -0.64
N THR A 164 -13.59 9.03 0.40
CA THR A 164 -13.92 10.32 1.01
C THR A 164 -13.68 11.47 0.04
N VAL A 165 -12.48 11.54 -0.55
CA VAL A 165 -12.13 12.62 -1.50
C VAL A 165 -12.99 12.55 -2.77
N THR A 166 -13.29 11.36 -3.27
CA THR A 166 -14.20 11.20 -4.41
C THR A 166 -15.59 11.76 -4.09
N LYS A 167 -16.14 11.46 -2.91
CA LYS A 167 -17.44 11.99 -2.44
C LYS A 167 -17.44 13.52 -2.32
N GLU A 168 -16.36 14.09 -1.77
CA GLU A 168 -16.18 15.54 -1.64
C GLU A 168 -16.08 16.22 -3.01
N LEU A 169 -15.36 15.61 -3.96
CA LEU A 169 -15.25 16.12 -5.34
C LEU A 169 -16.57 16.06 -6.11
N VAL A 170 -17.37 15.01 -5.91
CA VAL A 170 -18.74 14.95 -6.45
C VAL A 170 -19.56 16.11 -5.90
N ARG A 171 -19.46 16.38 -4.60
CA ARG A 171 -20.19 17.50 -3.96
C ARG A 171 -19.74 18.86 -4.47
N ASP A 172 -18.43 19.09 -4.60
CA ASP A 172 -17.87 20.33 -5.15
C ASP A 172 -18.30 20.56 -6.62
N GLY A 173 -18.38 19.50 -7.42
CA GLY A 173 -18.80 19.59 -8.82
C GLY A 173 -20.25 20.05 -9.04
N LEU A 174 -21.12 19.83 -8.06
CA LEU A 174 -22.56 20.13 -8.16
C LEU A 174 -22.94 21.59 -7.88
N ILE A 175 -21.98 22.47 -7.54
CA ILE A 175 -22.25 23.84 -7.12
C ILE A 175 -22.59 24.82 -8.27
N TYR A 176 -22.27 24.45 -9.51
CA TYR A 176 -22.48 25.29 -10.70
C TYR A 176 -23.49 24.69 -11.66
N GLU A 177 -24.36 25.55 -12.23
CA GLU A 177 -25.25 25.17 -13.34
C GLU A 177 -24.53 25.11 -14.68
N MET A 178 -23.36 24.46 -14.74
CA MET A 178 -22.58 24.29 -15.96
C MET A 178 -22.06 22.88 -16.07
N GLN A 179 -22.00 22.37 -17.30
CA GLN A 179 -21.44 21.06 -17.56
C GLN A 179 -19.94 21.03 -17.24
N SER A 180 -19.54 20.08 -16.42
CA SER A 180 -18.14 19.86 -16.07
C SER A 180 -17.83 18.37 -15.85
N VAL A 181 -16.60 17.98 -16.19
CA VAL A 181 -16.08 16.63 -15.96
C VAL A 181 -14.84 16.72 -15.07
N THR A 182 -14.80 15.93 -14.01
CA THR A 182 -13.62 15.78 -13.16
C THR A 182 -13.08 14.36 -13.32
N VAL A 183 -11.83 14.24 -13.75
CA VAL A 183 -11.11 12.96 -13.86
C VAL A 183 -10.16 12.85 -12.68
N ILE A 184 -10.37 11.83 -11.83
CA ILE A 184 -9.53 11.55 -10.65
C ILE A 184 -8.55 10.43 -11.04
N GLU A 185 -7.26 10.74 -11.07
CA GLU A 185 -6.20 9.76 -11.29
C GLU A 185 -5.76 9.16 -9.95
N ILE A 186 -5.79 7.84 -9.88
CA ILE A 186 -5.55 7.05 -8.67
C ILE A 186 -4.38 6.08 -8.94
N MET A 187 -3.52 5.87 -7.95
CA MET A 187 -2.44 4.89 -8.02
C MET A 187 -2.98 3.47 -8.26
N GLY A 188 -2.18 2.64 -8.90
CA GLY A 188 -2.51 1.24 -9.22
C GLY A 188 -2.02 0.87 -10.61
N ARG A 189 -0.70 0.62 -10.74
CA ARG A 189 -0.08 0.32 -12.05
C ARG A 189 -0.66 -0.90 -12.73
N ASN A 190 -0.77 -2.00 -11.99
CA ASN A 190 -1.13 -3.32 -12.53
C ASN A 190 -2.41 -3.89 -11.92
N ALA A 191 -2.85 -3.34 -10.78
CA ALA A 191 -4.03 -3.78 -10.05
C ALA A 191 -4.91 -2.59 -9.67
N GLY A 192 -6.20 -2.69 -9.95
CA GLY A 192 -7.19 -1.62 -9.82
C GLY A 192 -7.85 -1.51 -8.45
N TRP A 193 -7.34 -2.16 -7.42
CA TRP A 193 -7.96 -2.18 -6.09
C TRP A 193 -8.22 -0.79 -5.52
N LEU A 194 -7.24 0.12 -5.61
CA LEU A 194 -7.39 1.49 -5.12
C LEU A 194 -8.41 2.27 -5.94
N THR A 195 -8.35 2.18 -7.28
CA THR A 195 -9.31 2.87 -8.14
C THR A 195 -10.72 2.35 -7.93
N GLY A 196 -10.87 1.03 -7.74
CA GLY A 196 -12.15 0.40 -7.39
C GLY A 196 -12.77 0.92 -6.10
N ALA A 197 -11.94 1.38 -5.15
CA ALA A 197 -12.43 1.94 -3.88
C ALA A 197 -13.24 3.25 -4.06
N ALA A 198 -13.11 3.92 -5.20
CA ALA A 198 -13.94 5.09 -5.52
C ALA A 198 -15.45 4.77 -5.53
N VAL A 199 -15.84 3.50 -5.75
CA VAL A 199 -17.25 3.04 -5.69
C VAL A 199 -17.90 3.31 -4.34
N LEU A 200 -17.12 3.34 -3.25
CA LEU A 200 -17.63 3.59 -1.91
C LEU A 200 -18.12 5.03 -1.69
N ALA A 201 -17.75 5.97 -2.56
CA ALA A 201 -18.30 7.32 -2.52
C ALA A 201 -19.80 7.33 -2.80
N LYS A 202 -20.29 6.36 -3.61
CA LYS A 202 -21.70 6.25 -3.99
C LYS A 202 -22.55 5.77 -2.81
N SER A 203 -23.51 6.59 -2.42
CA SER A 203 -24.37 6.43 -1.25
C SER A 203 -25.71 7.15 -1.45
N GLU A 204 -26.58 7.16 -0.45
CA GLU A 204 -27.88 7.84 -0.53
C GLU A 204 -27.77 9.35 -0.84
N ASP A 205 -26.68 9.99 -0.40
CA ASP A 205 -26.39 11.43 -0.56
C ASP A 205 -25.33 11.73 -1.64
N CYS A 206 -24.88 10.72 -2.40
CA CYS A 206 -23.87 10.87 -3.44
C CYS A 206 -24.09 9.90 -4.60
N GLU A 207 -24.33 10.40 -5.79
CA GLU A 207 -24.57 9.57 -6.99
C GLU A 207 -23.30 9.12 -7.73
N GLY A 208 -22.17 9.81 -7.53
CA GLY A 208 -20.90 9.52 -8.21
C GLY A 208 -19.98 8.59 -7.42
N PRO A 209 -18.89 8.13 -8.03
CA PRO A 209 -18.45 8.44 -9.38
C PRO A 209 -19.33 7.81 -10.46
N ASP A 210 -19.31 8.40 -11.67
CA ASP A 210 -20.11 7.96 -12.81
C ASP A 210 -19.44 6.83 -13.58
N LEU A 211 -18.11 6.86 -13.70
CA LEU A 211 -17.29 5.84 -14.38
C LEU A 211 -16.07 5.50 -13.52
N ILE A 212 -15.63 4.24 -13.58
CA ILE A 212 -14.43 3.72 -12.92
C ILE A 212 -13.69 2.82 -13.88
N TYR A 213 -12.46 3.19 -14.27
CA TYR A 213 -11.63 2.42 -15.19
C TYR A 213 -10.42 1.81 -14.48
N LEU A 214 -10.31 0.47 -14.54
CA LEU A 214 -9.28 -0.33 -13.91
C LEU A 214 -8.25 -0.85 -14.92
N PRO A 215 -7.00 -1.11 -14.52
CA PRO A 215 -5.95 -1.60 -15.43
C PRO A 215 -6.16 -3.04 -15.91
N GLU A 216 -7.07 -3.79 -15.27
CA GLU A 216 -7.42 -5.18 -15.63
C GLU A 216 -8.21 -5.29 -16.94
N VAL A 217 -8.75 -4.19 -17.45
CA VAL A 217 -9.54 -4.15 -18.70
C VAL A 217 -8.89 -3.18 -19.68
N ALA A 218 -8.79 -3.61 -20.94
CA ALA A 218 -8.28 -2.74 -21.99
C ALA A 218 -9.17 -1.49 -22.16
N PHE A 219 -8.54 -0.32 -22.19
CA PHE A 219 -9.20 0.96 -22.29
C PHE A 219 -9.38 1.35 -23.77
N ASP A 220 -10.60 1.70 -24.14
CA ASP A 220 -10.95 2.23 -25.46
C ASP A 220 -11.27 3.72 -25.38
N VAL A 221 -10.43 4.55 -26.01
CA VAL A 221 -10.55 6.02 -25.99
C VAL A 221 -11.84 6.49 -26.68
N ASP A 222 -12.24 5.86 -27.77
CA ASP A 222 -13.44 6.27 -28.52
C ASP A 222 -14.71 5.90 -27.76
N ASP A 223 -14.75 4.72 -27.13
CA ASP A 223 -15.86 4.31 -26.29
C ASP A 223 -15.97 5.20 -25.04
N PHE A 224 -14.84 5.52 -24.40
CA PHE A 224 -14.78 6.49 -23.32
C PHE A 224 -15.41 7.83 -23.69
N LEU A 225 -15.02 8.41 -24.83
CA LEU A 225 -15.58 9.70 -25.29
C LEU A 225 -17.07 9.62 -25.58
N LYS A 226 -17.56 8.52 -26.16
CA LYS A 226 -19.01 8.28 -26.37
C LYS A 226 -19.78 8.25 -25.05
N LYS A 227 -19.27 7.54 -24.05
CA LYS A 227 -19.89 7.44 -22.72
C LYS A 227 -19.89 8.80 -22.02
N VAL A 228 -18.76 9.53 -22.01
CA VAL A 228 -18.68 10.87 -21.42
C VAL A 228 -19.65 11.83 -22.13
N LYS A 229 -19.71 11.82 -23.46
CA LYS A 229 -20.65 12.64 -24.25
C LYS A 229 -22.11 12.37 -23.87
N LYS A 230 -22.47 11.10 -23.67
CA LYS A 230 -23.81 10.72 -23.19
C LYS A 230 -24.08 11.30 -21.79
N LEU A 231 -23.16 11.07 -20.85
CA LEU A 231 -23.31 11.57 -19.47
C LEU A 231 -23.42 13.09 -19.40
N VAL A 232 -22.61 13.83 -20.18
CA VAL A 232 -22.67 15.31 -20.27
C VAL A 232 -24.04 15.78 -20.78
N SER A 233 -24.75 15.01 -21.61
CA SER A 233 -26.11 15.34 -22.04
C SER A 233 -27.19 15.09 -20.97
N GLU A 234 -26.89 14.29 -19.96
CA GLU A 234 -27.83 13.84 -18.93
C GLU A 234 -27.57 14.50 -17.56
N LYS A 235 -26.30 14.90 -17.27
CA LYS A 235 -25.87 15.44 -15.98
C LYS A 235 -25.03 16.70 -16.13
N GLN A 236 -25.07 17.57 -15.10
CA GLN A 236 -24.26 18.79 -15.06
C GLN A 236 -22.82 18.52 -14.63
N SER A 237 -22.64 17.65 -13.64
CA SER A 237 -21.34 17.29 -13.10
C SER A 237 -21.10 15.79 -13.22
N ILE A 238 -19.95 15.43 -13.77
CA ILE A 238 -19.51 14.05 -13.96
C ILE A 238 -18.18 13.85 -13.28
N VAL A 239 -18.07 12.78 -12.51
CA VAL A 239 -16.81 12.38 -11.85
C VAL A 239 -16.41 10.99 -12.34
N ILE A 240 -15.17 10.89 -12.82
CA ILE A 240 -14.59 9.68 -13.38
C ILE A 240 -13.35 9.32 -12.60
N ALA A 241 -13.28 8.10 -12.08
CA ALA A 241 -12.09 7.55 -11.44
C ALA A 241 -11.31 6.70 -12.45
N VAL A 242 -10.02 6.96 -12.60
CA VAL A 242 -9.15 6.20 -13.50
C VAL A 242 -7.89 5.75 -12.79
N SER A 243 -7.44 4.52 -13.03
CA SER A 243 -6.12 4.09 -12.61
C SER A 243 -5.04 4.74 -13.49
N GLU A 244 -3.92 5.13 -12.87
CA GLU A 244 -2.72 5.57 -13.61
C GLU A 244 -2.23 4.52 -14.62
N GLY A 245 -2.52 3.24 -14.33
CA GLY A 245 -2.03 2.07 -15.08
C GLY A 245 -2.96 1.54 -16.16
N ILE A 246 -4.05 2.23 -16.54
CA ILE A 246 -4.91 1.78 -17.63
C ILE A 246 -4.15 1.75 -18.96
N LYS A 247 -4.43 0.71 -19.75
CA LYS A 247 -3.76 0.43 -21.04
C LYS A 247 -4.77 0.25 -22.15
N THR A 248 -4.39 0.69 -23.33
CA THR A 248 -5.09 0.37 -24.57
C THR A 248 -4.93 -1.11 -24.96
N ALA A 249 -5.73 -1.61 -25.88
CA ALA A 249 -5.71 -3.02 -26.31
C ALA A 249 -4.36 -3.47 -26.87
N ASP A 250 -3.54 -2.54 -27.39
CA ASP A 250 -2.17 -2.80 -27.87
C ASP A 250 -1.11 -2.77 -26.74
N GLY A 251 -1.54 -2.60 -25.48
CA GLY A 251 -0.70 -2.68 -24.29
C GLY A 251 0.02 -1.39 -23.90
N ARG A 252 -0.17 -0.27 -24.62
CA ARG A 252 0.39 1.03 -24.26
C ARG A 252 -0.37 1.67 -23.10
N TYR A 253 0.35 2.30 -22.17
CA TYR A 253 -0.30 3.10 -21.15
C TYR A 253 -0.99 4.33 -21.75
N VAL A 254 -2.15 4.68 -21.21
CA VAL A 254 -2.92 5.84 -21.72
C VAL A 254 -2.16 7.15 -21.52
N CYS A 255 -1.37 7.30 -20.45
CA CYS A 255 -0.50 8.47 -20.27
C CYS A 255 0.56 8.63 -21.37
N GLU A 256 0.99 7.56 -22.04
CA GLU A 256 1.97 7.59 -23.13
C GLU A 256 1.37 8.05 -24.47
N LEU A 257 0.05 8.15 -24.57
CA LEU A 257 -0.61 8.64 -25.80
C LEU A 257 -0.41 10.15 -26.00
N SER A 258 -0.09 10.91 -24.98
CA SER A 258 0.20 12.34 -25.07
C SER A 258 1.67 12.66 -25.38
N ALA A 259 2.61 11.92 -24.79
CA ALA A 259 4.05 12.00 -25.04
C ALA A 259 4.74 10.75 -24.46
N PRO A 260 5.70 10.11 -25.18
CA PRO A 260 6.45 9.01 -24.64
C PRO A 260 7.20 9.43 -23.37
N SER A 261 7.06 8.65 -22.30
CA SER A 261 7.80 8.88 -21.05
C SER A 261 9.07 8.04 -21.04
N ASP A 262 10.22 8.69 -21.16
CA ASP A 262 11.54 8.04 -21.05
C ASP A 262 12.01 7.92 -19.58
N LYS A 263 11.17 8.30 -18.60
CA LYS A 263 11.54 8.32 -17.18
C LYS A 263 11.21 7.00 -16.51
N THR A 264 12.23 6.29 -16.10
CA THR A 264 12.11 5.09 -15.27
C THR A 264 12.52 5.38 -13.81
N ASP A 265 11.87 4.68 -12.86
CA ASP A 265 12.29 4.70 -11.46
C ASP A 265 13.54 3.80 -11.24
N SER A 266 14.04 3.76 -10.01
CA SER A 266 15.22 2.96 -9.63
C SER A 266 15.04 1.44 -9.79
N PHE A 267 13.82 0.95 -10.04
CA PHE A 267 13.51 -0.44 -10.37
C PHE A 267 13.34 -0.70 -11.86
N GLY A 268 13.53 0.33 -12.72
CA GLY A 268 13.31 0.22 -14.16
C GLY A 268 11.85 0.34 -14.60
N HIS A 269 10.94 0.72 -13.70
CA HIS A 269 9.54 0.93 -14.05
C HIS A 269 9.34 2.32 -14.65
N VAL A 270 8.57 2.41 -15.73
CA VAL A 270 8.12 3.69 -16.31
C VAL A 270 7.37 4.49 -15.25
N GLN A 271 7.72 5.74 -15.06
CA GLN A 271 7.00 6.63 -14.14
C GLN A 271 5.66 6.98 -14.77
N LEU A 272 4.57 6.39 -14.24
CA LEU A 272 3.22 6.66 -14.69
C LEU A 272 2.69 7.93 -14.02
N SER A 273 2.24 8.89 -14.82
CA SER A 273 1.49 10.08 -14.39
C SER A 273 0.91 10.77 -15.62
N GLY A 274 -0.21 11.47 -15.44
CA GLY A 274 -0.82 12.25 -16.51
C GLY A 274 -1.91 11.53 -17.29
N THR A 275 -2.32 10.32 -16.93
CA THR A 275 -3.49 9.64 -17.49
C THR A 275 -4.73 10.52 -17.36
N GLY A 276 -5.02 11.03 -16.16
CA GLY A 276 -6.14 11.91 -15.89
C GLY A 276 -6.04 13.23 -16.66
N LYS A 277 -4.83 13.80 -16.76
CA LYS A 277 -4.59 15.03 -17.52
C LYS A 277 -4.85 14.81 -19.01
N TYR A 278 -4.33 13.73 -19.59
CA TYR A 278 -4.57 13.39 -21.01
C TYR A 278 -6.07 13.25 -21.29
N LEU A 279 -6.80 12.49 -20.48
CA LEU A 279 -8.24 12.29 -20.66
C LEU A 279 -9.03 13.59 -20.48
N SER A 280 -8.65 14.43 -19.52
CA SER A 280 -9.26 15.74 -19.32
C SER A 280 -9.06 16.67 -20.53
N ASP A 281 -7.85 16.73 -21.07
CA ASP A 281 -7.55 17.54 -22.26
C ASP A 281 -8.32 17.02 -23.50
N LEU A 282 -8.40 15.71 -23.64
CA LEU A 282 -9.15 15.08 -24.72
C LEU A 282 -10.65 15.38 -24.64
N ILE A 283 -11.23 15.40 -23.44
CA ILE A 283 -12.63 15.80 -23.22
C ILE A 283 -12.84 17.25 -23.64
N ILE A 284 -11.95 18.17 -23.26
CA ILE A 284 -12.01 19.58 -23.67
C ILE A 284 -11.95 19.70 -25.19
N GLU A 285 -10.98 19.03 -25.83
CA GLU A 285 -10.77 19.10 -27.26
C GLU A 285 -11.94 18.53 -28.07
N LYS A 286 -12.43 17.36 -27.69
CA LYS A 286 -13.42 16.62 -28.48
C LYS A 286 -14.88 16.95 -28.14
N LEU A 287 -15.16 17.32 -26.91
CA LEU A 287 -16.53 17.56 -26.45
C LEU A 287 -16.81 19.02 -26.12
N GLY A 288 -15.79 19.89 -26.02
CA GLY A 288 -15.95 21.33 -25.77
C GLY A 288 -16.49 21.66 -24.36
N CYS A 289 -16.57 20.69 -23.46
CA CYS A 289 -17.02 20.93 -22.10
C CYS A 289 -15.82 21.18 -21.14
N LYS A 290 -16.09 21.87 -20.04
CA LYS A 290 -15.08 22.09 -19.00
C LYS A 290 -14.65 20.77 -18.39
N SER A 291 -13.36 20.52 -18.35
CA SER A 291 -12.80 19.34 -17.68
C SER A 291 -11.61 19.71 -16.82
N ARG A 292 -11.37 18.92 -15.77
CA ARG A 292 -10.19 19.02 -14.92
C ARG A 292 -9.70 17.63 -14.54
N ALA A 293 -8.38 17.49 -14.37
CA ALA A 293 -7.76 16.32 -13.80
C ALA A 293 -7.34 16.61 -12.35
N ILE A 294 -7.50 15.61 -11.49
CA ILE A 294 -7.03 15.61 -10.10
C ILE A 294 -6.21 14.35 -9.90
N GLU A 295 -4.90 14.51 -9.76
CA GLU A 295 -3.98 13.43 -9.47
C GLU A 295 -3.83 13.31 -7.95
N LEU A 296 -4.29 12.21 -7.35
CA LEU A 296 -4.17 11.98 -5.90
C LEU A 296 -2.72 11.74 -5.48
N SER A 297 -1.91 11.18 -6.37
CA SER A 297 -0.47 10.99 -6.19
C SER A 297 -0.14 10.48 -4.77
N THR A 298 0.86 11.06 -4.10
CA THR A 298 1.30 10.65 -2.76
C THR A 298 0.29 10.93 -1.64
N LEU A 299 -0.69 11.80 -1.85
CA LEU A 299 -1.69 12.14 -0.82
C LEU A 299 -2.49 10.91 -0.36
N GLN A 300 -2.84 10.01 -1.28
CA GLN A 300 -3.60 8.79 -0.98
C GLN A 300 -2.87 7.79 -0.06
N ARG A 301 -1.56 7.91 0.13
CA ARG A 301 -0.78 7.01 0.98
C ARG A 301 -0.21 7.66 2.24
N CYS A 302 -0.39 8.97 2.43
CA CYS A 302 0.15 9.70 3.58
C CYS A 302 -0.91 10.42 4.42
N ALA A 303 -2.20 10.24 4.12
CA ALA A 303 -3.31 10.93 4.77
C ALA A 303 -3.63 10.34 6.16
N GLY A 304 -2.75 10.56 7.12
CA GLY A 304 -2.93 10.08 8.49
C GLY A 304 -4.22 10.54 9.19
N HIS A 305 -4.83 11.62 8.71
CA HIS A 305 -6.10 12.18 9.24
C HIS A 305 -7.34 11.41 8.76
N LEU A 306 -7.23 10.58 7.72
CA LEU A 306 -8.30 9.72 7.19
C LEU A 306 -7.99 8.23 7.34
N THR A 307 -7.13 7.85 8.29
CA THR A 307 -6.75 6.47 8.51
C THR A 307 -7.94 5.64 8.97
N SER A 308 -8.10 4.43 8.42
CA SER A 308 -9.05 3.45 8.91
C SER A 308 -8.56 2.83 10.22
N ARG A 309 -9.43 2.78 11.22
CA ARG A 309 -9.12 2.11 12.49
C ARG A 309 -8.95 0.59 12.31
N VAL A 310 -9.72 -0.01 11.41
CA VAL A 310 -9.59 -1.43 11.06
C VAL A 310 -8.19 -1.68 10.52
N ASP A 311 -7.74 -0.91 9.54
CA ASP A 311 -6.43 -1.03 8.91
C ASP A 311 -5.26 -0.83 9.91
N ILE A 312 -5.34 0.18 10.79
CA ILE A 312 -4.34 0.38 11.86
C ILE A 312 -4.27 -0.84 12.79
N THR A 313 -5.43 -1.36 13.18
CA THR A 313 -5.52 -2.48 14.12
C THR A 313 -4.93 -3.74 13.48
N GLU A 314 -5.27 -4.02 12.26
CA GLU A 314 -4.77 -5.19 11.51
C GLU A 314 -3.28 -5.05 11.19
N ALA A 315 -2.80 -3.84 10.82
CA ALA A 315 -1.37 -3.56 10.65
C ALA A 315 -0.57 -3.86 11.94
N TYR A 316 -1.09 -3.44 13.09
CA TYR A 316 -0.47 -3.73 14.38
C TYR A 316 -0.48 -5.24 14.69
N GLN A 317 -1.58 -5.93 14.39
CA GLN A 317 -1.72 -7.37 14.63
C GLN A 317 -0.75 -8.20 13.77
N VAL A 318 -0.58 -7.88 12.47
CA VAL A 318 0.36 -8.61 11.61
C VAL A 318 1.80 -8.44 12.08
N GLY A 319 2.18 -7.24 12.55
CA GLY A 319 3.48 -7.01 13.16
C GLY A 319 3.71 -7.88 14.40
N GLY A 320 2.73 -7.93 15.29
CA GLY A 320 2.78 -8.77 16.49
C GLY A 320 2.80 -10.27 16.19
N THR A 321 2.02 -10.72 15.21
CA THR A 321 2.00 -12.13 14.79
C THR A 321 3.33 -12.57 14.20
N ALA A 322 4.02 -11.71 13.45
CA ALA A 322 5.34 -12.01 12.93
C ALA A 322 6.34 -12.35 14.05
N VAL A 323 6.32 -11.57 15.13
CA VAL A 323 7.18 -11.81 16.29
C VAL A 323 6.85 -13.13 16.94
N LYS A 324 5.57 -13.39 17.22
CA LYS A 324 5.13 -14.66 17.83
C LYS A 324 5.60 -15.86 17.00
N ALA A 325 5.39 -15.80 15.68
CA ALA A 325 5.82 -16.84 14.75
C ALA A 325 7.34 -17.12 14.83
N ALA A 326 8.17 -16.08 14.84
CA ALA A 326 9.63 -16.23 14.95
C ALA A 326 10.04 -16.84 16.30
N PHE A 327 9.42 -16.40 17.40
CA PHE A 327 9.69 -16.96 18.75
C PHE A 327 9.22 -18.42 18.89
N GLU A 328 8.24 -18.85 18.10
CA GLU A 328 7.80 -20.25 17.95
C GLU A 328 8.68 -21.04 16.99
N GLY A 329 9.74 -20.44 16.43
CA GLY A 329 10.71 -21.10 15.55
C GLY A 329 10.32 -21.15 14.08
N LYS A 330 9.29 -20.42 13.64
CA LYS A 330 8.92 -20.31 12.23
C LYS A 330 9.91 -19.42 11.48
N THR A 331 10.13 -19.73 10.20
CA THR A 331 10.98 -18.96 9.27
C THR A 331 10.46 -19.14 7.84
N GLY A 332 10.83 -18.25 6.91
CA GLY A 332 10.39 -18.32 5.52
C GLY A 332 8.88 -18.14 5.35
N GLN A 333 8.24 -17.39 6.24
CA GLN A 333 6.81 -17.15 6.23
C GLN A 333 6.50 -15.66 6.09
N MET A 334 5.38 -15.36 5.45
CA MET A 334 4.71 -14.05 5.51
C MET A 334 3.49 -14.18 6.42
N VAL A 335 3.26 -13.18 7.26
CA VAL A 335 1.97 -13.06 7.96
C VAL A 335 0.89 -12.66 6.97
N ILE A 336 -0.28 -13.25 7.06
CA ILE A 336 -1.43 -12.90 6.22
C ILE A 336 -2.62 -12.50 7.06
N LEU A 337 -3.50 -11.70 6.47
CA LEU A 337 -4.85 -11.41 6.96
C LEU A 337 -5.83 -12.40 6.32
N LYS A 338 -6.67 -12.99 7.16
CA LYS A 338 -7.66 -13.99 6.75
C LYS A 338 -9.04 -13.54 7.22
N ARG A 339 -9.89 -13.15 6.27
CA ARG A 339 -11.29 -12.83 6.55
C ARG A 339 -12.04 -14.10 6.85
N VAL A 340 -12.53 -14.23 8.08
CA VAL A 340 -13.30 -15.41 8.55
C VAL A 340 -14.79 -15.19 8.43
N SER A 341 -15.25 -13.93 8.49
CA SER A 341 -16.65 -13.55 8.34
C SER A 341 -16.76 -12.16 7.70
N GLN A 342 -17.83 -11.96 6.94
CA GLN A 342 -18.17 -10.69 6.31
C GLN A 342 -19.15 -9.88 7.18
N ASP A 343 -20.13 -10.53 7.79
CA ASP A 343 -21.13 -9.91 8.66
C ASP A 343 -21.39 -10.80 9.89
N PRO A 344 -20.95 -10.38 11.10
CA PRO A 344 -20.07 -9.24 11.33
C PRO A 344 -18.69 -9.45 10.69
N TYR A 345 -18.00 -8.37 10.33
CA TYR A 345 -16.63 -8.45 9.81
C TYR A 345 -15.68 -8.98 10.89
N ILE A 346 -15.03 -10.09 10.59
CA ILE A 346 -14.01 -10.71 11.46
C ILE A 346 -12.81 -11.09 10.59
N CYS A 347 -11.65 -10.57 10.98
CA CYS A 347 -10.37 -10.88 10.35
C CYS A 347 -9.38 -11.39 11.41
N THR A 348 -8.63 -12.41 11.04
CA THR A 348 -7.57 -13.02 11.87
C THR A 348 -6.26 -13.01 11.11
N THR A 349 -5.16 -13.26 11.83
CA THR A 349 -3.85 -13.43 11.22
C THR A 349 -3.53 -14.92 11.10
N ASP A 350 -2.80 -15.27 10.03
CA ASP A 350 -2.27 -16.60 9.78
C ASP A 350 -0.88 -16.48 9.15
N LEU A 351 -0.22 -17.59 8.86
CA LEU A 351 1.09 -17.65 8.21
C LEU A 351 0.95 -18.26 6.80
N TYR A 352 1.70 -17.73 5.87
CA TYR A 352 1.73 -18.22 4.50
C TYR A 352 3.17 -18.34 4.01
N ASP A 353 3.47 -19.41 3.29
CA ASP A 353 4.80 -19.68 2.76
C ASP A 353 5.22 -18.56 1.79
N VAL A 354 6.32 -17.88 2.11
CA VAL A 354 6.81 -16.75 1.33
C VAL A 354 7.19 -17.13 -0.12
N HIS A 355 7.53 -18.41 -0.38
CA HIS A 355 7.83 -18.91 -1.73
C HIS A 355 6.62 -18.88 -2.67
N LYS A 356 5.41 -18.85 -2.09
CA LYS A 356 4.15 -18.78 -2.85
C LYS A 356 3.64 -17.35 -3.06
N VAL A 357 4.34 -16.35 -2.51
CA VAL A 357 3.97 -14.92 -2.60
C VAL A 357 4.92 -14.18 -3.54
N ALA A 358 6.22 -14.41 -3.40
CA ALA A 358 7.23 -13.65 -4.08
C ALA A 358 7.02 -13.63 -5.61
N ASN A 359 7.02 -12.40 -6.19
CA ASN A 359 6.86 -12.14 -7.62
C ASN A 359 5.47 -12.51 -8.21
N LEU A 360 4.43 -12.65 -7.39
CA LEU A 360 3.04 -12.81 -7.83
C LEU A 360 2.23 -11.55 -7.50
N GLU A 361 1.29 -11.18 -8.39
CA GLU A 361 0.40 -10.03 -8.20
C GLU A 361 -1.06 -10.45 -8.16
N LYS A 362 -1.76 -10.11 -7.07
CA LYS A 362 -3.20 -10.30 -6.92
C LYS A 362 -3.95 -9.16 -7.61
N LYS A 363 -4.64 -9.48 -8.69
CA LYS A 363 -5.46 -8.55 -9.47
C LYS A 363 -6.92 -8.54 -9.02
N VAL A 364 -7.63 -7.48 -9.38
CA VAL A 364 -9.10 -7.45 -9.22
C VAL A 364 -9.72 -8.53 -10.11
N PRO A 365 -10.57 -9.42 -9.54
CA PRO A 365 -11.25 -10.45 -10.34
C PRO A 365 -12.07 -9.81 -11.47
N ARG A 366 -12.00 -10.36 -12.68
CA ARG A 366 -12.77 -9.82 -13.83
C ARG A 366 -14.28 -9.79 -13.55
N SER A 367 -14.77 -10.72 -12.73
CA SER A 367 -16.19 -10.77 -12.30
C SER A 367 -16.62 -9.63 -11.37
N TRP A 368 -15.65 -8.87 -10.83
CA TRP A 368 -15.93 -7.71 -9.99
C TRP A 368 -15.91 -6.39 -10.79
N ILE A 369 -15.71 -6.49 -12.09
CA ILE A 369 -15.76 -5.38 -13.05
C ILE A 369 -16.95 -5.60 -13.96
N THR A 370 -17.70 -4.55 -14.30
CA THR A 370 -18.83 -4.65 -15.23
C THR A 370 -18.41 -5.24 -16.58
N GLU A 371 -19.37 -5.76 -17.33
CA GLU A 371 -19.08 -6.34 -18.65
C GLU A 371 -18.48 -5.31 -19.59
N GLU A 372 -18.97 -4.08 -19.53
CA GLU A 372 -18.50 -2.91 -20.28
C GLU A 372 -17.13 -2.41 -19.84
N GLY A 373 -16.61 -2.84 -18.68
CA GLY A 373 -15.29 -2.47 -18.17
C GLY A 373 -15.17 -1.02 -17.67
N ASP A 374 -16.25 -0.35 -17.43
CA ASP A 374 -16.33 1.09 -17.09
C ASP A 374 -16.82 1.37 -15.66
N TYR A 375 -17.08 0.29 -14.89
CA TYR A 375 -17.50 0.37 -13.50
C TYR A 375 -17.17 -0.94 -12.76
N VAL A 376 -17.41 -0.97 -11.45
CA VAL A 376 -17.22 -2.15 -10.61
C VAL A 376 -18.54 -2.64 -10.02
N THR A 377 -18.59 -3.92 -9.69
CA THR A 377 -19.80 -4.59 -9.20
C THR A 377 -19.99 -4.44 -7.67
N ALA A 378 -21.12 -4.90 -7.15
CA ALA A 378 -21.41 -4.87 -5.73
C ALA A 378 -20.40 -5.68 -4.88
N GLU A 379 -19.83 -6.73 -5.45
CA GLU A 379 -18.79 -7.56 -4.80
C GLU A 379 -17.59 -6.74 -4.40
N MET A 380 -17.12 -5.84 -5.27
CA MET A 380 -16.03 -4.92 -4.97
C MET A 380 -16.37 -4.00 -3.80
N LYS A 381 -17.57 -3.39 -3.83
CA LYS A 381 -18.05 -2.55 -2.72
C LYS A 381 -18.09 -3.34 -1.41
N ASN A 382 -18.73 -4.50 -1.41
CA ASN A 382 -18.89 -5.34 -0.24
C ASN A 382 -17.54 -5.79 0.34
N TYR A 383 -16.57 -6.07 -0.52
CA TYR A 383 -15.22 -6.45 -0.10
C TYR A 383 -14.50 -5.32 0.64
N ILE A 384 -14.59 -4.08 0.13
CA ILE A 384 -13.83 -2.94 0.65
C ILE A 384 -14.52 -2.30 1.87
N GLU A 385 -15.84 -2.24 1.90
CA GLU A 385 -16.61 -1.47 2.88
C GLU A 385 -16.23 -1.74 4.34
N PRO A 386 -15.99 -2.98 4.81
CA PRO A 386 -15.55 -3.22 6.18
C PRO A 386 -14.12 -2.73 6.47
N LEU A 387 -13.27 -2.59 5.45
CA LEU A 387 -11.86 -2.21 5.61
C LEU A 387 -11.68 -0.72 5.90
N ILE A 388 -12.66 0.11 5.59
CA ILE A 388 -12.58 1.57 5.76
C ILE A 388 -13.25 2.07 7.05
N GLN A 389 -13.66 1.15 7.93
CA GLN A 389 -14.51 1.49 9.08
C GLN A 389 -13.74 2.15 10.21
N ALA A 390 -14.47 3.03 10.89
CA ALA A 390 -14.08 3.80 12.06
C ALA A 390 -12.81 4.67 11.86
N GLU A 391 -12.54 5.54 12.81
CA GLU A 391 -11.41 6.46 12.81
C GLU A 391 -10.49 6.18 13.99
N LEU A 392 -9.20 6.45 13.77
CA LEU A 392 -8.23 6.64 14.83
C LEU A 392 -7.60 8.03 14.65
N THR A 393 -8.17 9.00 15.33
CA THR A 393 -7.77 10.40 15.22
C THR A 393 -6.27 10.60 15.52
N PRO A 394 -5.53 11.35 14.71
CA PRO A 394 -4.17 11.76 15.05
C PRO A 394 -4.10 12.48 16.39
N ILE A 395 -2.98 12.37 17.09
CA ILE A 395 -2.72 13.20 18.27
C ILE A 395 -2.44 14.61 17.77
N MET A 396 -3.29 15.56 18.17
CA MET A 396 -3.21 16.94 17.69
C MET A 396 -2.48 17.82 18.69
N ILE A 397 -1.56 18.66 18.20
CA ILE A 397 -0.95 19.74 19.00
C ILE A 397 -1.03 21.03 18.18
N THR A 398 -1.56 22.08 18.79
CA THR A 398 -1.75 23.40 18.14
C THR A 398 -2.47 23.31 16.79
N GLY A 399 -3.43 22.40 16.67
CA GLY A 399 -4.23 22.21 15.46
C GLY A 399 -3.55 21.39 14.35
N GLN A 400 -2.37 20.81 14.60
CA GLN A 400 -1.63 19.96 13.65
C GLN A 400 -1.40 18.56 14.19
N PRO A 401 -1.37 17.53 13.33
CA PRO A 401 -0.98 16.18 13.73
C PRO A 401 0.46 16.16 14.27
N ARG A 402 0.63 15.61 15.48
CA ARG A 402 1.95 15.32 16.01
C ARG A 402 2.44 14.00 15.47
N HIS A 403 3.71 13.97 15.04
CA HIS A 403 4.38 12.78 14.58
C HIS A 403 5.57 12.45 15.49
N ILE A 404 5.88 11.16 15.62
CA ILE A 404 7.16 10.71 16.18
C ILE A 404 8.20 10.69 15.07
N ILE A 405 9.39 11.20 15.37
CA ILE A 405 10.52 11.23 14.45
C ILE A 405 11.71 10.51 15.08
N ILE A 406 12.54 9.89 14.25
CA ILE A 406 13.69 9.11 14.72
C ILE A 406 14.89 9.99 15.05
N ASP A 407 15.06 11.08 14.32
CA ASP A 407 16.14 12.05 14.50
C ASP A 407 15.60 13.29 15.20
N ASP A 408 16.37 13.85 16.12
CA ASP A 408 16.12 15.18 16.64
C ASP A 408 16.37 16.19 15.50
N LEU A 409 15.34 17.00 15.16
CA LEU A 409 15.43 18.06 14.17
C LEU A 409 16.26 19.21 14.68
#